data_7234572fe7154d0992b80676b2384ee8
#
_entry.id   7234572fe7154d0992b80676b2384ee8
#
_cell.length_a   1.000
_cell.length_b   1.000
_cell.length_c   1.000
_cell.angle_alpha   90.00
_cell.angle_beta   90.00
_cell.angle_gamma   90.00
#
_symmetry.space_group_name_H-M   'P 1'
#
loop_
_entity.id
_entity.type
_entity.pdbx_description
1 polymer ?
#
loop_
_entity_poly.entity_id
_entity_poly.type
_entity_poly.pdbx_seq_one_letter_code
_entity_poly.pdbx_strand_id
1 'polypeptide(L)'
;WLNMSVMDNVSFLNSIAKSMSAEYNERIPEATRENLAEIGELIQQYPTTKNEFINTLTNVVGKTIIDKRVYENRYKFLHKGKLPYGTSIEMIVAEIVKGKEFGQNFGTANTEIGSLIGKEQSDVRVQYLERNVRKKYKVTISDIQLMGAFRSPNGLSELVQALVQSVLNGMEFDEELIVKKAISSVDCATAQITGYASLSDSEQAKKLTKVIKTYVAKMGFMSANYNKLGVHTFSKPEDLVIF
;
A
#
# COMPACT_ATOMS: atom_id res chain seq x y z
N TRP A 1 0.96 -26.07 1.65
CA TRP A 1 0.04 -24.96 1.30
C TRP A 1 -1.35 -25.45 1.68
N LEU A 2 -1.88 -24.99 2.83
CA LEU A 2 -3.26 -25.22 3.22
C LEU A 2 -4.13 -24.37 2.28
N ASN A 3 -4.71 -25.03 1.30
CA ASN A 3 -5.77 -24.45 0.50
C ASN A 3 -6.97 -24.33 1.45
N MET A 4 -7.19 -23.14 2.03
CA MET A 4 -8.32 -22.85 2.90
C MET A 4 -9.60 -22.65 2.06
N SER A 5 -9.93 -23.61 1.21
CA SER A 5 -11.31 -23.91 0.91
C SER A 5 -11.96 -24.32 2.23
N VAL A 6 -13.18 -23.88 2.50
CA VAL A 6 -13.94 -24.14 3.73
C VAL A 6 -13.60 -25.53 4.29
N MET A 7 -12.68 -25.58 5.26
CA MET A 7 -12.29 -26.83 5.90
C MET A 7 -13.28 -27.10 7.03
N ASP A 8 -13.73 -28.34 7.11
CA ASP A 8 -14.50 -28.85 8.25
C ASP A 8 -13.68 -28.64 9.54
N ASN A 9 -14.31 -28.22 10.62
CA ASN A 9 -13.68 -27.97 11.92
C ASN A 9 -12.84 -29.18 12.41
N VAL A 10 -13.25 -30.40 12.13
CA VAL A 10 -12.53 -31.63 12.49
C VAL A 10 -11.16 -31.64 11.81
N SER A 11 -11.14 -31.47 10.50
CA SER A 11 -9.89 -31.48 9.70
C SER A 11 -8.99 -30.30 10.09
N PHE A 12 -9.59 -29.16 10.40
CA PHE A 12 -8.87 -27.95 10.80
C PHE A 12 -8.21 -28.13 12.17
N LEU A 13 -8.95 -28.61 13.18
CA LEU A 13 -8.41 -28.88 14.52
C LEU A 13 -7.30 -29.93 14.49
N ASN A 14 -7.52 -31.04 13.79
CA ASN A 14 -6.52 -32.10 13.69
C ASN A 14 -5.26 -31.64 12.94
N SER A 15 -5.40 -30.71 11.99
CA SER A 15 -4.25 -30.07 11.34
C SER A 15 -3.46 -29.16 12.27
N ILE A 16 -4.15 -28.40 13.10
CA ILE A 16 -3.53 -27.51 14.10
C ILE A 16 -2.88 -28.35 15.22
N ALA A 17 -3.54 -29.38 15.72
CA ALA A 17 -3.04 -30.27 16.78
C ALA A 17 -1.65 -30.85 16.46
N LYS A 18 -1.36 -31.12 15.19
CA LYS A 18 -0.03 -31.58 14.75
C LYS A 18 1.09 -30.59 15.01
N SER A 19 0.78 -29.30 15.14
CA SER A 19 1.75 -28.23 15.40
C SER A 19 1.76 -27.78 16.86
N MET A 20 0.95 -28.40 17.72
CA MET A 20 0.83 -28.12 19.15
C MET A 20 1.82 -28.92 19.99
N SER A 21 1.97 -28.54 21.25
CA SER A 21 2.81 -29.23 22.22
C SER A 21 2.27 -30.65 22.56
N ALA A 22 3.14 -31.51 23.08
CA ALA A 22 2.73 -32.81 23.60
C ALA A 22 1.70 -32.69 24.71
N GLU A 23 1.86 -31.70 25.61
CA GLU A 23 0.93 -31.42 26.69
C GLU A 23 -0.48 -31.04 26.21
N TYR A 24 -0.56 -30.30 25.10
CA TYR A 24 -1.85 -30.02 24.46
C TYR A 24 -2.51 -31.30 23.96
N ASN A 25 -1.76 -32.15 23.25
CA ASN A 25 -2.27 -33.38 22.65
C ASN A 25 -2.64 -34.45 23.70
N GLU A 26 -2.05 -34.42 24.90
CA GLU A 26 -2.47 -35.28 26.01
C GLU A 26 -3.81 -34.85 26.62
N ARG A 27 -4.09 -33.55 26.64
CA ARG A 27 -5.31 -32.99 27.26
C ARG A 27 -6.50 -32.91 26.32
N ILE A 28 -6.22 -32.70 25.03
CA ILE A 28 -7.26 -32.51 24.02
C ILE A 28 -7.28 -33.74 23.12
N PRO A 29 -8.40 -34.49 23.10
CA PRO A 29 -8.52 -35.66 22.25
C PRO A 29 -8.58 -35.27 20.77
N GLU A 30 -8.32 -36.24 19.89
CA GLU A 30 -8.48 -36.06 18.46
C GLU A 30 -9.91 -35.62 18.12
N ALA A 31 -10.02 -34.59 17.27
CA ALA A 31 -11.30 -34.01 16.93
C ALA A 31 -12.12 -34.96 16.05
N THR A 32 -13.38 -35.16 16.43
CA THR A 32 -14.41 -35.87 15.69
C THR A 32 -15.67 -34.98 15.63
N ARG A 33 -16.64 -35.32 14.78
CA ARG A 33 -17.86 -34.53 14.67
C ARG A 33 -18.70 -34.53 15.96
N GLU A 34 -18.55 -35.55 16.78
CA GLU A 34 -19.32 -35.74 17.99
C GLU A 34 -18.76 -34.98 19.19
N ASN A 35 -17.42 -34.81 19.25
CA ASN A 35 -16.74 -34.23 20.41
C ASN A 35 -16.31 -32.76 20.23
N LEU A 36 -16.69 -32.09 19.11
CA LEU A 36 -16.27 -30.72 18.84
C LEU A 36 -16.65 -29.71 19.94
N ALA A 37 -17.86 -29.84 20.51
CA ALA A 37 -18.31 -28.97 21.58
C ALA A 37 -17.51 -29.20 22.86
N GLU A 38 -17.24 -30.47 23.21
CA GLU A 38 -16.44 -30.86 24.36
C GLU A 38 -15.00 -30.37 24.24
N ILE A 39 -14.39 -30.47 23.05
CA ILE A 39 -13.05 -29.89 22.78
C ILE A 39 -13.05 -28.39 23.00
N GLY A 40 -14.09 -27.67 22.57
CA GLY A 40 -14.23 -26.24 22.81
C GLY A 40 -14.27 -25.90 24.31
N GLU A 41 -14.97 -26.69 25.12
CA GLU A 41 -15.02 -26.54 26.57
C GLU A 41 -13.67 -26.86 27.22
N LEU A 42 -13.03 -27.95 26.82
CA LEU A 42 -11.71 -28.36 27.34
C LEU A 42 -10.63 -27.29 27.04
N ILE A 43 -10.62 -26.72 25.85
CA ILE A 43 -9.69 -25.64 25.50
C ILE A 43 -9.89 -24.42 26.41
N GLN A 44 -11.12 -24.10 26.78
CA GLN A 44 -11.41 -22.97 27.66
C GLN A 44 -11.13 -23.25 29.15
N GLN A 45 -11.27 -24.47 29.59
CA GLN A 45 -11.07 -24.87 30.97
C GLN A 45 -9.60 -24.66 31.41
N TYR A 46 -8.63 -24.82 30.50
CA TYR A 46 -7.21 -24.71 30.80
C TYR A 46 -6.60 -23.46 30.16
N PRO A 47 -6.23 -22.43 30.95
CA PRO A 47 -5.66 -21.17 30.39
C PRO A 47 -4.40 -21.36 29.51
N THR A 48 -3.54 -22.31 29.87
CA THR A 48 -2.32 -22.62 29.12
C THR A 48 -2.66 -23.20 27.72
N THR A 49 -3.55 -24.17 27.68
CA THR A 49 -4.04 -24.82 26.45
C THR A 49 -4.76 -23.82 25.55
N LYS A 50 -5.59 -22.94 26.15
CA LYS A 50 -6.27 -21.86 25.45
C LYS A 50 -5.30 -20.88 24.82
N ASN A 51 -4.28 -20.43 25.56
CA ASN A 51 -3.28 -19.49 25.04
C ASN A 51 -2.46 -20.08 23.91
N GLU A 52 -2.07 -21.36 24.04
CA GLU A 52 -1.37 -22.06 22.98
C GLU A 52 -2.22 -22.19 21.72
N PHE A 53 -3.50 -22.58 21.88
CA PHE A 53 -4.45 -22.65 20.77
C PHE A 53 -4.62 -21.31 20.05
N ILE A 54 -4.85 -20.21 20.80
CA ILE A 54 -5.01 -18.86 20.24
C ILE A 54 -3.73 -18.40 19.55
N ASN A 55 -2.55 -18.68 20.11
CA ASN A 55 -1.28 -18.34 19.49
C ASN A 55 -1.08 -19.07 18.16
N THR A 56 -1.38 -20.36 18.11
CA THR A 56 -1.27 -21.16 16.90
C THR A 56 -2.29 -20.70 15.85
N LEU A 57 -3.51 -20.41 16.27
CA LEU A 57 -4.55 -19.84 15.41
C LEU A 57 -4.10 -18.50 14.83
N THR A 58 -3.50 -17.63 15.64
CA THR A 58 -2.95 -16.34 15.20
C THR A 58 -1.81 -16.53 14.20
N ASN A 59 -0.96 -17.53 14.36
CA ASN A 59 0.09 -17.86 13.40
C ASN A 59 -0.49 -18.36 12.07
N VAL A 60 -1.55 -19.15 12.10
CA VAL A 60 -2.27 -19.58 10.89
C VAL A 60 -2.87 -18.37 10.17
N VAL A 61 -3.54 -17.46 10.90
CA VAL A 61 -4.02 -16.18 10.36
C VAL A 61 -2.89 -15.39 9.73
N GLY A 62 -1.77 -15.23 10.44
CA GLY A 62 -0.60 -14.50 9.95
C GLY A 62 -0.02 -15.06 8.66
N LYS A 63 0.02 -16.38 8.50
CA LYS A 63 0.49 -17.04 7.27
C LYS A 63 -0.50 -16.90 6.10
N THR A 64 -1.79 -16.83 6.39
CA THR A 64 -2.86 -16.77 5.37
C THR A 64 -3.05 -15.35 4.82
N ILE A 65 -2.66 -14.32 5.57
CA ILE A 65 -2.76 -12.91 5.15
C ILE A 65 -2.03 -12.63 3.83
N ILE A 66 -1.02 -13.42 3.48
CA ILE A 66 -0.20 -13.18 2.29
C ILE A 66 -0.99 -13.40 0.98
N ASP A 67 -2.04 -14.22 0.97
CA ASP A 67 -2.66 -14.72 -0.27
C ASP A 67 -4.07 -14.18 -0.60
N LYS A 68 -4.76 -13.50 0.32
CA LYS A 68 -6.16 -13.09 0.08
C LYS A 68 -6.40 -11.60 0.36
N ARG A 69 -6.45 -10.80 -0.71
CA ARG A 69 -6.92 -9.41 -0.65
C ARG A 69 -8.37 -9.34 -1.14
N VAL A 70 -9.25 -8.74 -0.34
CA VAL A 70 -10.68 -8.58 -0.67
C VAL A 70 -11.02 -7.15 -1.04
N TYR A 71 -10.44 -6.18 -0.33
CA TYR A 71 -10.57 -4.76 -0.65
C TYR A 71 -9.36 -4.31 -1.47
N GLU A 72 -9.60 -3.63 -2.60
CA GLU A 72 -8.53 -3.05 -3.40
C GLU A 72 -8.48 -1.54 -3.23
N ASN A 73 -7.32 -1.05 -2.84
CA ASN A 73 -7.03 0.38 -2.77
C ASN A 73 -7.15 1.01 -4.17
N ARG A 74 -8.00 2.04 -4.31
CA ARG A 74 -8.22 2.77 -5.57
C ARG A 74 -6.98 3.46 -6.10
N TYR A 75 -6.03 3.79 -5.22
CA TYR A 75 -4.79 4.49 -5.55
C TYR A 75 -3.59 3.56 -5.70
N LYS A 76 -3.81 2.26 -5.85
CA LYS A 76 -2.76 1.25 -5.98
C LYS A 76 -1.79 1.54 -7.14
N PHE A 77 -2.25 2.20 -8.20
CA PHE A 77 -1.41 2.61 -9.32
C PHE A 77 -0.34 3.64 -8.94
N LEU A 78 -0.49 4.39 -7.83
CA LEU A 78 0.52 5.30 -7.30
C LEU A 78 1.61 4.57 -6.48
N HIS A 79 1.43 3.28 -6.21
CA HIS A 79 2.32 2.49 -5.41
C HIS A 79 3.52 2.02 -6.24
N LYS A 80 4.73 2.50 -5.94
CA LYS A 80 5.97 2.14 -6.66
C LYS A 80 6.58 0.78 -6.26
N GLY A 81 5.86 -0.06 -5.52
CA GLY A 81 6.32 -1.36 -5.07
C GLY A 81 6.85 -1.38 -3.64
N LYS A 82 7.39 -2.53 -3.23
CA LYS A 82 7.91 -2.75 -1.87
C LYS A 82 9.41 -2.49 -1.83
N LEU A 83 9.86 -1.78 -0.80
CA LEU A 83 11.29 -1.70 -0.48
C LEU A 83 11.77 -3.06 0.04
N PRO A 84 12.64 -3.77 -0.67
CA PRO A 84 13.09 -5.09 -0.22
C PRO A 84 13.96 -4.99 1.03
N TYR A 85 14.83 -3.97 1.11
CA TYR A 85 15.75 -3.75 2.23
C TYR A 85 15.95 -2.26 2.46
N GLY A 86 16.14 -1.89 3.73
CA GLY A 86 16.42 -0.52 4.13
C GLY A 86 15.18 0.32 4.48
N THR A 87 15.43 1.56 4.84
CA THR A 87 14.39 2.52 5.28
C THR A 87 14.26 3.73 4.37
N SER A 88 15.17 3.89 3.41
CA SER A 88 15.24 5.04 2.51
C SER A 88 15.41 4.63 1.06
N ILE A 89 14.85 5.41 0.17
CA ILE A 89 15.05 5.35 -1.28
C ILE A 89 15.72 6.64 -1.70
N GLU A 90 16.79 6.52 -2.47
CA GLU A 90 17.44 7.63 -3.15
C GLU A 90 16.85 7.81 -4.54
N MET A 91 16.37 9.01 -4.83
CA MET A 91 15.89 9.39 -6.16
C MET A 91 16.82 10.45 -6.73
N ILE A 92 17.57 10.08 -7.75
CA ILE A 92 18.52 10.95 -8.43
C ILE A 92 17.85 11.48 -9.69
N VAL A 93 17.83 12.80 -9.86
CA VAL A 93 17.30 13.47 -11.05
C VAL A 93 18.35 14.43 -11.58
N ALA A 94 18.68 14.28 -12.84
CA ALA A 94 19.61 15.17 -13.53
C ALA A 94 18.85 16.22 -14.35
N GLU A 95 19.34 17.45 -14.31
CA GLU A 95 18.84 18.53 -15.17
C GLU A 95 19.20 18.26 -16.64
N ILE A 96 18.42 18.82 -17.56
CA ILE A 96 18.66 18.69 -18.99
C ILE A 96 19.92 19.45 -19.36
N VAL A 97 20.77 18.80 -20.15
CA VAL A 97 21.93 19.48 -20.76
C VAL A 97 21.46 20.33 -21.94
N LYS A 98 21.72 21.62 -21.87
CA LYS A 98 21.42 22.56 -22.98
C LYS A 98 22.48 22.48 -24.04
N GLY A 99 22.05 22.28 -25.30
CA GLY A 99 22.95 22.35 -26.45
C GLY A 99 23.55 23.76 -26.61
N LYS A 100 24.83 23.84 -26.86
CA LYS A 100 25.51 25.08 -27.26
C LYS A 100 25.79 25.03 -28.77
N GLU A 101 25.64 26.18 -29.45
CA GLU A 101 25.95 26.25 -30.84
C GLU A 101 27.46 26.10 -31.07
N PHE A 102 27.82 25.21 -31.98
CA PHE A 102 29.21 24.99 -32.33
C PHE A 102 29.70 26.17 -33.21
N GLY A 103 30.75 26.85 -32.78
CA GLY A 103 31.41 27.88 -33.59
C GLY A 103 31.04 29.34 -33.25
N GLN A 104 30.14 29.65 -32.36
CA GLN A 104 29.77 31.04 -32.03
C GLN A 104 30.88 31.87 -31.38
N ASN A 105 31.96 31.29 -30.88
CA ASN A 105 33.02 31.99 -30.17
C ASN A 105 34.43 31.60 -30.59
N PHE A 106 34.60 31.12 -31.81
CA PHE A 106 35.95 30.97 -32.41
C PHE A 106 36.46 32.32 -32.90
N GLY A 107 37.24 33.00 -32.07
CA GLY A 107 38.00 34.16 -32.51
C GLY A 107 37.85 35.48 -31.78
N THR A 108 37.08 35.57 -30.73
CA THR A 108 37.09 36.77 -29.88
C THR A 108 38.01 36.55 -28.68
N ALA A 109 38.96 37.48 -28.52
CA ALA A 109 40.13 37.39 -27.67
C ALA A 109 39.86 37.20 -26.13
N ASN A 110 38.62 37.00 -25.71
CA ASN A 110 38.28 36.95 -24.32
C ASN A 110 37.32 35.78 -23.92
N THR A 111 37.06 34.84 -24.81
CA THR A 111 36.10 33.80 -24.53
C THR A 111 36.69 32.43 -24.80
N GLU A 112 37.21 31.85 -23.77
CA GLU A 112 37.00 30.45 -23.43
C GLU A 112 37.41 29.43 -24.51
N ILE A 113 38.67 29.44 -24.91
CA ILE A 113 39.34 28.26 -25.50
C ILE A 113 39.11 27.04 -24.55
N GLY A 114 38.88 27.28 -23.27
CA GLY A 114 38.48 26.28 -22.30
C GLY A 114 37.07 25.70 -22.53
N SER A 115 36.14 26.35 -23.24
CA SER A 115 34.78 25.86 -23.41
C SER A 115 34.66 24.70 -24.40
N LEU A 116 35.62 24.54 -25.32
CA LEU A 116 35.66 23.43 -26.27
C LEU A 116 36.09 22.11 -25.59
N ILE A 117 36.91 22.22 -24.56
CA ILE A 117 37.46 21.08 -23.80
C ILE A 117 36.94 21.13 -22.37
N GLY A 118 36.22 22.21 -22.01
CA GLY A 118 35.65 22.40 -20.67
C GLY A 118 34.64 21.33 -20.33
N LYS A 119 34.82 20.69 -19.16
CA LYS A 119 33.84 19.79 -18.60
C LYS A 119 32.70 20.62 -18.02
N GLU A 120 31.52 20.51 -18.59
CA GLU A 120 30.32 21.08 -18.01
C GLU A 120 29.73 20.08 -17.01
N GLN A 121 29.61 20.48 -15.76
CA GLN A 121 29.03 19.63 -14.73
C GLN A 121 27.51 19.71 -14.82
N SER A 122 26.85 18.56 -15.04
CA SER A 122 25.39 18.51 -15.02
C SER A 122 24.88 18.75 -13.59
N ASP A 123 23.80 19.54 -13.47
CA ASP A 123 23.11 19.75 -12.19
C ASP A 123 22.34 18.45 -11.84
N VAL A 124 22.84 17.75 -10.85
CA VAL A 124 22.24 16.50 -10.35
C VAL A 124 21.66 16.77 -8.97
N ARG A 125 20.37 16.55 -8.84
CA ARG A 125 19.64 16.72 -7.57
C ARG A 125 19.24 15.36 -7.02
N VAL A 126 19.41 15.20 -5.71
CA VAL A 126 19.13 13.96 -5.00
C VAL A 126 18.03 14.21 -3.98
N GLN A 127 17.03 13.34 -4.00
CA GLN A 127 15.97 13.32 -2.99
C GLN A 127 15.99 11.98 -2.27
N TYR A 128 16.04 12.05 -0.93
CA TYR A 128 15.91 10.88 -0.07
C TYR A 128 14.47 10.76 0.39
N LEU A 129 13.86 9.60 0.12
CA LEU A 129 12.52 9.24 0.57
C LEU A 129 12.65 8.24 1.71
N GLU A 130 12.25 8.64 2.91
CA GLU A 130 12.32 7.80 4.10
C GLU A 130 10.95 7.23 4.47
N ARG A 131 10.97 6.04 5.08
CA ARG A 131 9.75 5.42 5.60
C ARG A 131 9.29 6.12 6.86
N ASN A 132 8.22 6.88 6.78
CA ASN A 132 7.65 7.67 7.89
C ASN A 132 6.42 7.03 8.55
N VAL A 133 5.85 5.96 7.97
CA VAL A 133 4.65 5.31 8.50
C VAL A 133 4.94 3.85 8.85
N ARG A 134 4.63 3.48 10.10
CA ARG A 134 4.66 2.10 10.60
C ARG A 134 3.36 1.85 11.35
N LYS A 135 2.57 0.87 10.93
CA LYS A 135 1.33 0.49 11.58
C LYS A 135 1.37 -0.96 12.05
N LYS A 136 0.70 -1.23 13.15
CA LYS A 136 0.52 -2.57 13.70
C LYS A 136 -0.98 -2.83 13.84
N TYR A 137 -1.44 -3.91 13.24
CA TYR A 137 -2.84 -4.32 13.33
C TYR A 137 -2.96 -5.39 14.41
N LYS A 138 -3.84 -5.14 15.37
CA LYS A 138 -4.12 -6.07 16.48
C LYS A 138 -5.48 -6.69 16.25
N VAL A 139 -5.56 -8.00 16.37
CA VAL A 139 -6.81 -8.74 16.34
C VAL A 139 -6.93 -9.50 17.65
N THR A 140 -8.09 -9.40 18.29
CA THR A 140 -8.42 -10.11 19.52
C THR A 140 -9.62 -11.02 19.26
N ILE A 141 -9.52 -12.25 19.68
CA ILE A 141 -10.60 -13.24 19.60
C ILE A 141 -11.24 -13.31 20.97
N SER A 142 -12.54 -13.05 21.04
CA SER A 142 -13.29 -13.21 22.31
C SER A 142 -13.66 -14.67 22.52
N ASP A 143 -13.82 -15.06 23.79
CA ASP A 143 -14.22 -16.42 24.18
C ASP A 143 -15.58 -16.79 23.58
N ILE A 144 -16.50 -15.84 23.51
CA ILE A 144 -17.84 -16.04 22.95
C ILE A 144 -17.75 -16.34 21.43
N GLN A 145 -16.88 -15.64 20.70
CA GLN A 145 -16.66 -15.88 19.27
C GLN A 145 -16.02 -17.25 19.05
N LEU A 146 -15.06 -17.62 19.88
CA LEU A 146 -14.40 -18.92 19.82
C LEU A 146 -15.39 -20.06 20.09
N MET A 147 -16.20 -19.95 21.15
CA MET A 147 -17.28 -20.92 21.45
C MET A 147 -18.30 -21.02 20.34
N GLY A 148 -18.71 -19.89 19.77
CA GLY A 148 -19.61 -19.88 18.61
C GLY A 148 -19.06 -20.63 17.41
N ALA A 149 -17.75 -20.49 17.16
CA ALA A 149 -17.07 -21.18 16.06
C ALA A 149 -17.00 -22.70 16.25
N PHE A 150 -16.91 -23.20 17.47
CA PHE A 150 -16.95 -24.65 17.75
C PHE A 150 -18.34 -25.28 17.55
N ARG A 151 -19.42 -24.49 17.62
CA ARG A 151 -20.80 -24.98 17.43
C ARG A 151 -21.19 -25.18 15.97
N SER A 152 -20.51 -24.53 15.05
CA SER A 152 -20.74 -24.66 13.61
C SER A 152 -19.77 -25.66 12.98
N PRO A 153 -20.17 -26.49 12.01
CA PRO A 153 -19.28 -27.45 11.36
C PRO A 153 -18.02 -26.86 10.72
N ASN A 154 -18.10 -25.62 10.24
CA ASN A 154 -17.02 -24.89 9.57
C ASN A 154 -16.61 -23.60 10.30
N GLY A 155 -17.16 -23.36 11.50
CA GLY A 155 -17.09 -22.08 12.18
C GLY A 155 -15.67 -21.60 12.48
N LEU A 156 -14.73 -22.50 12.78
CA LEU A 156 -13.34 -22.11 13.05
C LEU A 156 -12.65 -21.59 11.78
N SER A 157 -12.85 -22.24 10.65
CA SER A 157 -12.28 -21.78 9.37
C SER A 157 -12.92 -20.47 8.91
N GLU A 158 -14.21 -20.30 9.11
CA GLU A 158 -14.95 -19.05 8.83
C GLU A 158 -14.46 -17.90 9.73
N LEU A 159 -14.27 -18.17 11.05
CA LEU A 159 -13.72 -17.19 11.98
C LEU A 159 -12.33 -16.73 11.54
N VAL A 160 -11.44 -17.68 11.22
CA VAL A 160 -10.09 -17.35 10.74
C VAL A 160 -10.15 -16.53 9.46
N GLN A 161 -10.98 -16.91 8.50
CA GLN A 161 -11.14 -16.16 7.26
C GLN A 161 -11.66 -14.74 7.50
N ALA A 162 -12.66 -14.57 8.36
CA ALA A 162 -13.20 -13.27 8.72
C ALA A 162 -12.14 -12.37 9.38
N LEU A 163 -11.32 -12.92 10.28
CA LEU A 163 -10.24 -12.20 10.93
C LEU A 163 -9.15 -11.77 9.94
N VAL A 164 -8.73 -12.68 9.06
CA VAL A 164 -7.77 -12.37 7.98
C VAL A 164 -8.30 -11.27 7.08
N GLN A 165 -9.56 -11.39 6.66
CA GLN A 165 -10.21 -10.43 5.79
C GLN A 165 -10.31 -9.05 6.45
N SER A 166 -10.66 -9.00 7.74
CA SER A 166 -10.73 -7.76 8.52
C SER A 166 -9.37 -7.06 8.58
N VAL A 167 -8.28 -7.80 8.83
CA VAL A 167 -6.93 -7.23 8.87
C VAL A 167 -6.52 -6.71 7.49
N LEU A 168 -6.75 -7.48 6.43
CA LEU A 168 -6.41 -7.08 5.07
C LEU A 168 -7.18 -5.84 4.61
N ASN A 169 -8.49 -5.81 4.87
CA ASN A 169 -9.32 -4.65 4.55
C ASN A 169 -8.85 -3.41 5.33
N GLY A 170 -8.48 -3.58 6.61
CA GLY A 170 -7.93 -2.50 7.42
C GLY A 170 -6.60 -1.97 6.87
N MET A 171 -5.73 -2.84 6.38
CA MET A 171 -4.45 -2.45 5.76
C MET A 171 -4.67 -1.65 4.47
N GLU A 172 -5.49 -2.15 3.55
CA GLU A 172 -5.78 -1.49 2.27
C GLU A 172 -6.51 -0.15 2.47
N PHE A 173 -7.43 -0.09 3.44
CA PHE A 173 -8.13 1.16 3.80
C PHE A 173 -7.18 2.20 4.38
N ASP A 174 -6.27 1.79 5.25
CA ASP A 174 -5.25 2.68 5.81
C ASP A 174 -4.27 3.19 4.75
N GLU A 175 -3.87 2.35 3.78
CA GLU A 175 -3.06 2.78 2.64
C GLU A 175 -3.81 3.83 1.81
N GLU A 176 -5.09 3.63 1.55
CA GLU A 176 -5.93 4.61 0.84
C GLU A 176 -6.00 5.94 1.57
N LEU A 177 -6.20 5.93 2.90
CA LEU A 177 -6.23 7.15 3.72
C LEU A 177 -4.88 7.89 3.71
N ILE A 178 -3.76 7.16 3.76
CA ILE A 178 -2.42 7.75 3.69
C ILE A 178 -2.22 8.44 2.34
N VAL A 179 -2.60 7.80 1.24
CA VAL A 179 -2.49 8.40 -0.10
C VAL A 179 -3.38 9.63 -0.22
N LYS A 180 -4.63 9.57 0.23
CA LYS A 180 -5.54 10.73 0.26
C LYS A 180 -4.95 11.90 1.06
N LYS A 181 -4.38 11.60 2.24
CA LYS A 181 -3.71 12.62 3.06
C LYS A 181 -2.48 13.18 2.34
N ALA A 182 -1.69 12.34 1.70
CA ALA A 182 -0.53 12.79 0.93
C ALA A 182 -0.94 13.70 -0.22
N ILE A 183 -1.97 13.34 -1.00
CA ILE A 183 -2.51 14.16 -2.09
C ILE A 183 -3.01 15.50 -1.54
N SER A 184 -3.78 15.51 -0.44
CA SER A 184 -4.31 16.73 0.16
C SER A 184 -3.24 17.64 0.77
N SER A 185 -2.07 17.10 1.10
CA SER A 185 -0.94 17.87 1.66
C SER A 185 0.01 18.42 0.58
N VAL A 186 -0.19 18.06 -0.69
CA VAL A 186 0.61 18.61 -1.78
C VAL A 186 0.16 20.05 -2.03
N ASP A 187 1.12 20.96 -1.96
CA ASP A 187 0.90 22.37 -2.30
C ASP A 187 0.78 22.48 -3.81
N CYS A 188 -0.46 22.47 -4.29
CA CYS A 188 -0.77 22.50 -5.72
C CYS A 188 -0.99 23.94 -6.17
N ALA A 189 -0.49 24.30 -7.35
CA ALA A 189 -0.88 25.52 -8.01
C ALA A 189 -2.41 25.52 -8.25
N THR A 190 -3.13 26.41 -7.58
CA THR A 190 -4.59 26.53 -7.72
C THR A 190 -4.94 27.34 -8.94
N ALA A 191 -5.73 26.78 -9.85
CA ALA A 191 -6.37 27.53 -10.90
C ALA A 191 -7.69 28.09 -10.39
N GLN A 192 -7.78 29.41 -10.27
CA GLN A 192 -9.04 30.06 -9.94
C GLN A 192 -9.90 30.26 -11.20
N ILE A 193 -11.10 29.74 -11.18
CA ILE A 193 -12.10 29.99 -12.22
C ILE A 193 -13.02 31.13 -11.71
N THR A 194 -12.79 32.35 -12.17
CA THR A 194 -13.57 33.50 -11.76
C THR A 194 -15.05 33.31 -12.11
N GLY A 195 -15.94 33.54 -11.15
CA GLY A 195 -17.39 33.49 -11.31
C GLY A 195 -17.95 32.11 -11.56
N TYR A 196 -17.23 31.05 -11.17
CA TYR A 196 -17.65 29.67 -11.43
C TYR A 196 -19.04 29.33 -10.87
N ALA A 197 -19.31 29.74 -9.64
CA ALA A 197 -20.58 29.43 -8.96
C ALA A 197 -21.82 30.13 -9.57
N SER A 198 -21.62 31.18 -10.35
CA SER A 198 -22.72 31.95 -11.01
C SER A 198 -23.03 31.49 -12.43
N LEU A 199 -22.33 30.45 -12.92
CA LEU A 199 -22.50 29.90 -14.26
C LEU A 199 -23.54 28.77 -14.25
N SER A 200 -24.18 28.56 -15.41
CA SER A 200 -24.98 27.35 -15.62
C SER A 200 -24.11 26.08 -15.60
N ASP A 201 -24.69 24.93 -15.26
CA ASP A 201 -23.97 23.66 -15.17
C ASP A 201 -23.19 23.32 -16.44
N SER A 202 -23.75 23.61 -17.61
CA SER A 202 -23.07 23.41 -18.91
C SER A 202 -21.84 24.29 -19.07
N GLU A 203 -21.90 25.55 -18.65
CA GLU A 203 -20.77 26.47 -18.71
C GLU A 203 -19.69 26.13 -17.67
N GLN A 204 -20.10 25.68 -16.48
CA GLN A 204 -19.19 25.17 -15.45
C GLN A 204 -18.39 23.99 -15.98
N ALA A 205 -19.06 23.00 -16.60
CA ALA A 205 -18.41 21.83 -17.19
C ALA A 205 -17.43 22.21 -18.31
N LYS A 206 -17.83 23.16 -19.20
CA LYS A 206 -16.96 23.66 -20.27
C LYS A 206 -15.71 24.35 -19.73
N LYS A 207 -15.86 25.23 -18.73
CA LYS A 207 -14.73 25.94 -18.11
C LYS A 207 -13.78 24.98 -17.37
N LEU A 208 -14.33 24.03 -16.62
CA LEU A 208 -13.53 23.01 -15.94
C LEU A 208 -12.74 22.18 -16.94
N THR A 209 -13.40 21.67 -17.99
CA THR A 209 -12.74 20.93 -19.05
C THR A 209 -11.62 21.72 -19.73
N LYS A 210 -11.84 23.01 -19.97
CA LYS A 210 -10.84 23.91 -20.56
C LYS A 210 -9.62 24.05 -19.64
N VAL A 211 -9.83 24.24 -18.35
CA VAL A 211 -8.75 24.35 -17.35
C VAL A 211 -7.95 23.05 -17.29
N ILE A 212 -8.62 21.89 -17.19
CA ILE A 212 -7.95 20.58 -17.16
C ILE A 212 -7.09 20.41 -18.42
N LYS A 213 -7.67 20.62 -19.61
CA LYS A 213 -6.92 20.49 -20.89
C LYS A 213 -5.73 21.44 -20.95
N THR A 214 -5.85 22.64 -20.42
CA THR A 214 -4.75 23.61 -20.39
C THR A 214 -3.61 23.12 -19.49
N TYR A 215 -3.92 22.57 -18.30
CA TYR A 215 -2.89 22.01 -17.42
C TYR A 215 -2.25 20.75 -18.00
N VAL A 216 -3.04 19.86 -18.57
CA VAL A 216 -2.50 18.67 -19.29
C VAL A 216 -1.52 19.08 -20.38
N ALA A 217 -1.88 20.08 -21.18
CA ALA A 217 -0.99 20.61 -22.23
C ALA A 217 0.28 21.24 -21.63
N LYS A 218 0.15 22.04 -20.57
CA LYS A 218 1.30 22.68 -19.91
C LYS A 218 2.26 21.65 -19.28
N MET A 219 1.73 20.58 -18.68
CA MET A 219 2.54 19.52 -18.09
C MET A 219 3.23 18.64 -19.17
N GLY A 220 2.67 18.56 -20.36
CA GLY A 220 3.29 17.90 -21.51
C GLY A 220 4.51 18.63 -22.05
N PHE A 221 4.65 19.93 -21.79
CA PHE A 221 5.85 20.69 -22.14
C PHE A 221 6.89 20.63 -21.02
N MET A 222 8.15 20.62 -21.43
CA MET A 222 9.27 20.60 -20.52
C MET A 222 9.33 21.85 -19.65
N SER A 223 9.15 21.72 -18.34
CA SER A 223 9.08 22.82 -17.40
C SER A 223 9.59 22.43 -16.01
N ALA A 224 10.21 23.36 -15.31
CA ALA A 224 10.63 23.21 -13.92
C ALA A 224 9.52 23.57 -12.91
N ASN A 225 8.36 24.09 -13.37
CA ASN A 225 7.33 24.68 -12.51
C ASN A 225 6.45 23.66 -11.79
N TYR A 226 6.40 22.40 -12.25
CA TYR A 226 5.46 21.39 -11.77
C TYR A 226 6.14 20.27 -10.93
N ASN A 227 7.35 20.49 -10.47
CA ASN A 227 8.02 19.56 -9.57
C ASN A 227 8.75 20.30 -8.43
N LYS A 228 8.88 19.62 -7.26
CA LYS A 228 9.54 20.20 -6.09
C LYS A 228 11.04 20.37 -6.23
N LEU A 229 11.68 19.65 -7.13
CA LEU A 229 13.12 19.70 -7.34
C LEU A 229 13.53 20.88 -8.23
N GLY A 230 12.56 21.52 -8.92
CA GLY A 230 12.82 22.62 -9.84
C GLY A 230 13.68 22.22 -11.04
N VAL A 231 13.61 20.95 -11.42
CA VAL A 231 14.30 20.38 -12.58
C VAL A 231 13.33 20.33 -13.75
N HIS A 232 13.81 20.54 -14.98
CA HIS A 232 12.96 20.45 -16.17
C HIS A 232 12.49 19.01 -16.37
N THR A 233 11.17 18.83 -16.26
CA THR A 233 10.50 17.55 -16.46
C THR A 233 9.26 17.72 -17.33
N PHE A 234 8.76 16.62 -17.88
CA PHE A 234 7.49 16.59 -18.61
C PHE A 234 6.70 15.36 -18.19
N SER A 235 5.38 15.41 -18.33
CA SER A 235 4.50 14.28 -18.09
C SER A 235 3.84 13.84 -19.38
N LYS A 236 3.80 12.54 -19.62
CA LYS A 236 3.03 12.01 -20.76
C LYS A 236 1.53 12.04 -20.39
N PRO A 237 0.63 12.20 -21.40
CA PRO A 237 -0.81 12.19 -21.13
C PRO A 237 -1.31 10.93 -20.41
N GLU A 238 -0.68 9.78 -20.67
CA GLU A 238 -0.99 8.49 -20.04
C GLU A 238 -0.61 8.40 -18.56
N ASP A 239 0.32 9.28 -18.10
CA ASP A 239 0.77 9.34 -16.70
C ASP A 239 -0.08 10.32 -15.85
N LEU A 240 -1.00 11.06 -16.50
CA LEU A 240 -1.81 12.07 -15.84
C LEU A 240 -3.11 11.45 -15.31
N VAL A 241 -3.32 11.60 -14.02
CA VAL A 241 -4.52 11.11 -13.33
C VAL A 241 -5.31 12.27 -12.77
N ILE A 242 -6.61 12.27 -13.03
CA ILE A 242 -7.57 13.25 -12.50
C ILE A 242 -8.32 12.58 -11.34
N PHE A 243 -8.26 13.16 -10.14
CA PHE A 243 -8.93 12.68 -8.95
C PHE A 243 -10.26 13.38 -8.71
#